data_6e4f6b109e40edb0e1351bee71617a22
#
_entry.id   6e4f6b109e40edb0e1351bee71617a22
#
_cell.length_a   1.000
_cell.length_b   1.000
_cell.length_c   1.000
_cell.angle_alpha   90.00
_cell.angle_beta   90.00
_cell.angle_gamma   90.00
#
_symmetry.space_group_name_H-M   'P 1'
#
loop_
_entity.id
_entity.type
_entity.pdbx_description
1 polymer ?
#
loop_
_entity_poly.entity_id
_entity_poly.type
_entity_poly.pdbx_seq_one_letter_code
_entity_poly.pdbx_strand_id
1 'polypeptide(L)'
;MKKYLSILAFSCLTLCSCDNFLDLTPQSVLTPENAYEKPEDWQQTLYAAYGTLQEVFVGKYTITLTEFGTDEVIPFDMGWAAYSQLHYYTFSASHEFLDNHYRLCYEGIKRCNAVIDMPSDAVSADLHNSMIMQARFLRAIYYFDLVRIDRKSVV
;
A
#
# COMPACT_ATOMS: atom_id res chain seq x y z
N MET A 1 41.39 40.26 -25.82
CA MET A 1 40.06 39.77 -26.18
C MET A 1 40.04 38.27 -26.55
N LYS A 2 40.91 37.77 -27.45
CA LYS A 2 40.96 36.36 -27.87
C LYS A 2 41.14 35.34 -26.70
N LYS A 3 41.93 35.65 -25.67
CA LYS A 3 42.16 34.77 -24.51
C LYS A 3 40.92 34.58 -23.62
N TYR A 4 40.08 35.56 -23.49
CA TYR A 4 38.84 35.44 -22.69
C TYR A 4 37.75 34.68 -23.46
N LEU A 5 37.77 34.79 -24.79
CA LEU A 5 36.85 34.04 -25.64
C LEU A 5 37.10 32.51 -25.57
N SER A 6 38.38 32.12 -25.48
CA SER A 6 38.76 30.71 -25.33
C SER A 6 38.38 30.13 -23.97
N ILE A 7 38.48 30.92 -22.90
CA ILE A 7 38.09 30.51 -21.55
C ILE A 7 36.54 30.39 -21.46
N LEU A 8 35.80 31.31 -22.08
CA LEU A 8 34.35 31.26 -22.13
C LEU A 8 33.85 30.03 -22.93
N ALA A 9 34.49 29.73 -24.05
CA ALA A 9 34.16 28.54 -24.87
C ALA A 9 34.44 27.22 -24.12
N PHE A 10 35.53 27.15 -23.36
CA PHE A 10 35.89 25.97 -22.56
C PHE A 10 34.92 25.78 -21.38
N SER A 11 34.46 26.89 -20.75
CA SER A 11 33.45 26.85 -19.66
C SER A 11 32.07 26.38 -20.14
N CYS A 12 31.66 26.70 -21.36
CA CYS A 12 30.40 26.21 -21.94
C CYS A 12 30.42 24.70 -22.25
N LEU A 13 31.59 24.13 -22.57
CA LEU A 13 31.72 22.70 -22.86
C LEU A 13 31.59 21.82 -21.60
N THR A 14 31.86 22.35 -20.41
CA THR A 14 31.75 21.60 -19.16
C THR A 14 30.30 21.57 -18.60
N LEU A 15 29.36 22.30 -19.19
CA LEU A 15 27.96 22.35 -18.76
C LEU A 15 27.06 21.35 -19.49
N CYS A 16 27.59 20.54 -20.42
CA CYS A 16 26.86 19.41 -20.95
C CYS A 16 26.79 18.31 -19.88
N SER A 17 25.84 18.44 -18.97
CA SER A 17 25.44 17.37 -18.07
C SER A 17 24.79 16.25 -18.88
N CYS A 18 25.32 15.05 -18.83
CA CYS A 18 24.66 13.88 -19.40
C CYS A 18 23.54 13.46 -18.44
N ASP A 19 22.32 13.90 -18.68
CA ASP A 19 21.16 13.58 -17.83
C ASP A 19 20.95 12.06 -17.73
N ASN A 20 21.21 11.30 -18.79
CA ASN A 20 20.98 9.84 -18.82
C ASN A 20 22.08 8.97 -18.18
N PHE A 21 23.23 9.53 -17.81
CA PHE A 21 24.33 8.73 -17.25
C PHE A 21 24.09 8.33 -15.78
N LEU A 22 23.31 9.13 -15.07
CA LEU A 22 22.97 8.89 -13.64
C LEU A 22 21.60 8.23 -13.47
N ASP A 23 20.82 8.11 -14.53
CA ASP A 23 19.49 7.49 -14.51
C ASP A 23 19.62 5.96 -14.67
N LEU A 24 20.13 5.35 -13.60
CA LEU A 24 20.22 3.89 -13.52
C LEU A 24 18.87 3.35 -13.00
N THR A 25 18.11 2.69 -13.87
CA THR A 25 16.96 1.90 -13.42
C THR A 25 17.45 0.78 -12.50
N PRO A 26 17.02 0.73 -11.25
CA PRO A 26 17.42 -0.33 -10.33
C PRO A 26 16.94 -1.68 -10.85
N GLN A 27 17.85 -2.60 -11.14
CA GLN A 27 17.50 -3.95 -11.63
C GLN A 27 17.09 -4.91 -10.51
N SER A 28 17.41 -4.58 -9.26
CA SER A 28 17.14 -5.42 -8.09
C SER A 28 15.95 -4.96 -7.25
N VAL A 29 15.34 -3.83 -7.59
CA VAL A 29 14.17 -3.27 -6.89
C VAL A 29 13.06 -3.05 -7.90
N LEU A 30 11.86 -3.51 -7.58
CA LEU A 30 10.67 -3.23 -8.38
C LEU A 30 10.35 -1.74 -8.26
N THR A 31 10.46 -1.03 -9.39
CA THR A 31 10.00 0.35 -9.55
C THR A 31 8.71 0.37 -10.35
N PRO A 32 7.91 1.45 -10.31
CA PRO A 32 6.70 1.54 -11.13
C PRO A 32 6.96 1.27 -12.62
N GLU A 33 8.14 1.62 -13.13
CA GLU A 33 8.52 1.48 -14.53
C GLU A 33 8.84 0.03 -14.93
N ASN A 34 9.35 -0.81 -13.99
CA ASN A 34 9.74 -2.19 -14.26
C ASN A 34 8.87 -3.25 -13.59
N ALA A 35 7.86 -2.83 -12.80
CA ALA A 35 7.04 -3.72 -12.01
C ALA A 35 5.90 -4.39 -12.80
N TYR A 36 5.56 -3.87 -13.99
CA TYR A 36 4.37 -4.27 -14.74
C TYR A 36 4.68 -4.45 -16.22
N GLU A 37 5.51 -5.45 -16.53
CA GLU A 37 5.88 -5.77 -17.91
C GLU A 37 5.04 -6.91 -18.51
N LYS A 38 4.48 -7.78 -17.68
CA LYS A 38 3.74 -8.98 -18.07
C LYS A 38 2.37 -9.05 -17.42
N PRO A 39 1.39 -9.71 -18.04
CA PRO A 39 0.06 -9.90 -17.46
C PRO A 39 0.07 -10.51 -16.05
N GLU A 40 1.04 -11.38 -15.79
CA GLU A 40 1.21 -12.07 -14.50
C GLU A 40 1.55 -11.09 -13.37
N ASP A 41 2.23 -9.99 -13.64
CA ASP A 41 2.61 -8.99 -12.64
C ASP A 41 1.37 -8.29 -12.04
N TRP A 42 0.38 -8.02 -12.88
CA TRP A 42 -0.93 -7.50 -12.46
C TRP A 42 -1.69 -8.48 -11.60
N GLN A 43 -1.69 -9.75 -11.99
CA GLN A 43 -2.32 -10.81 -11.21
C GLN A 43 -1.65 -10.97 -9.84
N GLN A 44 -0.31 -10.94 -9.79
CA GLN A 44 0.42 -11.03 -8.53
C GLN A 44 0.08 -9.86 -7.59
N THR A 45 -0.03 -8.65 -8.12
CA THR A 45 -0.43 -7.47 -7.32
C THR A 45 -1.86 -7.61 -6.80
N LEU A 46 -2.78 -8.11 -7.62
CA LEU A 46 -4.15 -8.40 -7.20
C LEU A 46 -4.19 -9.50 -6.14
N TYR A 47 -3.43 -10.58 -6.31
CA TYR A 47 -3.33 -11.64 -5.31
C TYR A 47 -2.69 -11.15 -4.00
N ALA A 48 -1.72 -10.25 -4.08
CA ALA A 48 -1.17 -9.60 -2.89
C ALA A 48 -2.22 -8.75 -2.16
N ALA A 49 -3.15 -8.10 -2.88
CA ALA A 49 -4.28 -7.43 -2.26
C ALA A 49 -5.23 -8.43 -1.56
N TYR A 50 -5.56 -9.56 -2.17
CA TYR A 50 -6.32 -10.63 -1.52
C TYR A 50 -5.60 -11.19 -0.28
N GLY A 51 -4.27 -11.38 -0.36
CA GLY A 51 -3.47 -11.83 0.78
C GLY A 51 -3.55 -10.86 1.96
N THR A 52 -3.50 -9.56 1.71
CA THR A 52 -3.69 -8.55 2.76
C THR A 52 -5.08 -8.63 3.39
N LEU A 53 -6.12 -8.92 2.60
CA LEU A 53 -7.47 -9.12 3.12
C LEU A 53 -7.53 -10.30 4.11
N GLN A 54 -6.82 -11.38 3.80
CA GLN A 54 -6.70 -12.51 4.69
C GLN A 54 -6.02 -12.11 6.02
N GLU A 55 -4.97 -11.31 5.98
CA GLU A 55 -4.30 -10.82 7.20
C GLU A 55 -5.23 -9.95 8.05
N VAL A 56 -6.04 -9.10 7.41
CA VAL A 56 -7.00 -8.24 8.11
C VAL A 56 -8.10 -9.06 8.79
N PHE A 57 -8.77 -9.95 8.06
CA PHE A 57 -9.98 -10.63 8.54
C PHE A 57 -9.72 -11.96 9.24
N VAL A 58 -8.78 -12.77 8.77
CA VAL A 58 -8.41 -14.06 9.38
C VAL A 58 -7.35 -13.87 10.46
N GLY A 59 -6.55 -12.82 10.34
CA GLY A 59 -5.63 -12.40 11.38
C GLY A 59 -6.38 -11.96 12.65
N LYS A 60 -5.64 -11.84 13.73
CA LYS A 60 -6.18 -11.50 15.05
C LYS A 60 -6.78 -10.08 15.16
N TYR A 61 -6.53 -9.19 14.18
CA TYR A 61 -6.82 -7.77 14.37
C TYR A 61 -8.30 -7.44 14.37
N THR A 62 -9.04 -7.79 13.33
CA THR A 62 -10.47 -7.44 13.23
C THR A 62 -11.27 -8.07 14.36
N ILE A 63 -11.16 -9.39 14.58
CA ILE A 63 -11.87 -10.09 15.66
C ILE A 63 -11.54 -9.48 17.03
N THR A 64 -10.27 -9.20 17.29
CA THR A 64 -9.85 -8.62 18.56
C THR A 64 -10.43 -7.23 18.78
N LEU A 65 -10.48 -6.40 17.72
CA LEU A 65 -11.02 -5.04 17.80
C LEU A 65 -12.54 -5.00 17.90
N THR A 66 -13.24 -5.99 17.34
CA THR A 66 -14.72 -6.01 17.33
C THR A 66 -15.33 -6.77 18.49
N GLU A 67 -14.65 -7.83 18.98
CA GLU A 67 -15.26 -8.77 19.92
C GLU A 67 -14.77 -8.63 21.38
N PHE A 68 -13.52 -8.19 21.59
CA PHE A 68 -12.96 -8.17 22.96
C PHE A 68 -13.62 -7.17 23.89
N GLY A 69 -14.33 -6.18 23.38
CA GLY A 69 -15.15 -5.25 24.20
C GLY A 69 -16.59 -5.71 24.42
N THR A 70 -16.99 -6.87 23.91
CA THR A 70 -18.35 -7.38 24.04
C THR A 70 -18.48 -8.28 25.28
N ASP A 71 -19.71 -8.60 25.66
CA ASP A 71 -20.02 -9.54 26.73
C ASP A 71 -19.95 -11.02 26.27
N GLU A 72 -19.79 -11.26 24.98
CA GLU A 72 -19.72 -12.61 24.40
C GLU A 72 -18.30 -13.21 24.45
N VAL A 73 -17.26 -12.37 24.45
CA VAL A 73 -15.86 -12.82 24.35
C VAL A 73 -15.01 -12.21 25.44
N ILE A 74 -14.35 -13.09 26.21
CA ILE A 74 -13.33 -12.70 27.18
C ILE A 74 -11.96 -13.09 26.61
N PRO A 75 -10.99 -12.16 26.53
CA PRO A 75 -9.65 -12.49 26.11
C PRO A 75 -9.03 -13.59 27.00
N PHE A 76 -8.38 -14.58 26.36
CA PHE A 76 -7.76 -15.70 27.09
C PHE A 76 -6.55 -15.28 27.92
N ASP A 77 -5.91 -14.17 27.59
CA ASP A 77 -4.76 -13.59 28.32
C ASP A 77 -5.06 -12.15 28.72
N MET A 78 -5.74 -12.00 29.83
CA MET A 78 -6.01 -10.69 30.45
C MET A 78 -4.76 -10.06 31.07
N GLY A 79 -3.66 -10.81 31.24
CA GLY A 79 -2.37 -10.29 31.68
C GLY A 79 -1.65 -9.48 30.61
N TRP A 80 -1.97 -9.72 29.34
CA TRP A 80 -1.46 -8.88 28.25
C TRP A 80 -2.22 -7.56 28.17
N ALA A 81 -1.49 -6.46 28.40
CA ALA A 81 -2.09 -5.11 28.48
C ALA A 81 -2.92 -4.74 27.24
N ALA A 82 -2.49 -5.16 26.05
CA ALA A 82 -3.21 -4.87 24.82
C ALA A 82 -4.62 -5.51 24.78
N TYR A 83 -4.77 -6.72 25.31
CA TYR A 83 -6.06 -7.38 25.38
C TYR A 83 -6.95 -6.78 26.46
N SER A 84 -6.40 -6.56 27.67
CA SER A 84 -7.16 -5.97 28.77
C SER A 84 -7.61 -4.53 28.47
N GLN A 85 -6.79 -3.76 27.78
CA GLN A 85 -7.16 -2.41 27.37
C GLN A 85 -8.35 -2.40 26.39
N LEU A 86 -8.41 -3.33 25.43
CA LEU A 86 -9.54 -3.45 24.53
C LEU A 86 -10.79 -3.90 25.29
N HIS A 87 -10.67 -4.91 26.14
CA HIS A 87 -11.79 -5.44 26.92
C HIS A 87 -12.42 -4.39 27.84
N TYR A 88 -11.60 -3.58 28.52
CA TYR A 88 -12.07 -2.54 29.44
C TYR A 88 -12.26 -1.16 28.80
N TYR A 89 -12.11 -1.02 27.47
CA TYR A 89 -12.20 0.25 26.76
C TYR A 89 -11.25 1.35 27.28
N THR A 90 -10.08 0.96 27.74
CA THR A 90 -9.04 1.88 28.28
C THR A 90 -7.91 2.16 27.27
N PHE A 91 -8.06 1.75 26.03
CA PHE A 91 -7.09 1.94 24.95
C PHE A 91 -7.08 3.38 24.42
N SER A 92 -5.93 3.78 23.87
CA SER A 92 -5.74 5.04 23.15
C SER A 92 -5.70 4.83 21.64
N ALA A 93 -5.71 5.92 20.86
CA ALA A 93 -5.58 5.87 19.41
C ALA A 93 -4.27 5.24 18.91
N SER A 94 -3.23 5.18 19.76
CA SER A 94 -1.94 4.53 19.47
C SER A 94 -1.88 3.07 19.90
N HIS A 95 -3.02 2.44 20.11
CA HIS A 95 -3.08 1.04 20.49
C HIS A 95 -2.57 0.14 19.36
N GLU A 96 -1.71 -0.85 19.66
CA GLU A 96 -1.02 -1.66 18.65
C GLU A 96 -1.93 -2.40 17.67
N PHE A 97 -3.11 -2.86 18.11
CA PHE A 97 -4.06 -3.55 17.24
C PHE A 97 -4.75 -2.57 16.29
N LEU A 98 -5.05 -1.36 16.74
CA LEU A 98 -5.60 -0.30 15.90
C LEU A 98 -4.60 0.14 14.83
N ASP A 99 -3.35 0.40 15.23
CA ASP A 99 -2.28 0.81 14.33
C ASP A 99 -2.01 -0.25 13.25
N ASN A 100 -1.85 -1.50 13.66
CA ASN A 100 -1.62 -2.60 12.71
C ASN A 100 -2.80 -2.83 11.77
N HIS A 101 -4.04 -2.80 12.27
CA HIS A 101 -5.24 -2.93 11.47
C HIS A 101 -5.31 -1.82 10.41
N TYR A 102 -5.13 -0.58 10.85
CA TYR A 102 -5.12 0.60 9.99
C TYR A 102 -4.06 0.50 8.89
N ARG A 103 -2.83 0.17 9.27
CA ARG A 103 -1.71 -0.03 8.33
C ARG A 103 -2.00 -1.10 7.29
N LEU A 104 -2.55 -2.24 7.69
CA LEU A 104 -2.89 -3.34 6.77
C LEU A 104 -4.00 -2.94 5.80
N CYS A 105 -5.06 -2.26 6.25
CA CYS A 105 -6.12 -1.79 5.38
C CYS A 105 -5.60 -0.81 4.32
N TYR A 106 -4.76 0.16 4.71
CA TYR A 106 -4.17 1.10 3.74
C TYR A 106 -3.15 0.44 2.82
N GLU A 107 -2.43 -0.58 3.27
CA GLU A 107 -1.58 -1.37 2.38
C GLU A 107 -2.40 -2.12 1.34
N GLY A 108 -3.52 -2.73 1.73
CA GLY A 108 -4.47 -3.34 0.80
C GLY A 108 -5.05 -2.34 -0.20
N ILE A 109 -5.45 -1.15 0.25
CA ILE A 109 -5.94 -0.06 -0.61
C ILE A 109 -4.86 0.38 -1.61
N LYS A 110 -3.61 0.54 -1.15
CA LYS A 110 -2.47 0.88 -2.01
C LYS A 110 -2.28 -0.15 -3.12
N ARG A 111 -2.32 -1.44 -2.80
CA ARG A 111 -2.22 -2.53 -3.78
C ARG A 111 -3.38 -2.51 -4.78
N CYS A 112 -4.60 -2.26 -4.31
CA CYS A 112 -5.76 -2.11 -5.18
C CYS A 112 -5.62 -0.90 -6.12
N ASN A 113 -5.16 0.24 -5.62
CA ASN A 113 -4.92 1.42 -6.45
C ASN A 113 -3.86 1.15 -7.52
N ALA A 114 -2.78 0.43 -7.19
CA ALA A 114 -1.78 0.06 -8.16
C ALA A 114 -2.38 -0.72 -9.35
N VAL A 115 -3.30 -1.67 -9.09
CA VAL A 115 -4.00 -2.40 -10.15
C VAL A 115 -4.94 -1.51 -10.96
N ILE A 116 -5.60 -0.53 -10.32
CA ILE A 116 -6.61 0.32 -10.96
C ILE A 116 -5.96 1.40 -11.84
N ASP A 117 -4.85 1.98 -11.40
CA ASP A 117 -4.30 3.21 -11.96
C ASP A 117 -3.19 2.96 -12.99
N MET A 118 -2.65 1.74 -13.05
CA MET A 118 -1.57 1.43 -14.00
C MET A 118 -2.10 1.17 -15.42
N PRO A 119 -1.47 1.74 -16.46
CA PRO A 119 -1.81 1.45 -17.85
C PRO A 119 -1.50 -0.01 -18.19
N SER A 120 -2.34 -0.63 -19.03
CA SER A 120 -2.26 -2.06 -19.31
C SER A 120 -2.06 -2.39 -20.79
N ASP A 121 -1.10 -1.78 -21.43
CA ASP A 121 -0.80 -2.06 -22.84
C ASP A 121 -0.38 -3.53 -23.08
N ALA A 122 0.07 -4.21 -22.04
CA ALA A 122 0.50 -5.62 -22.08
C ALA A 122 -0.63 -6.63 -21.80
N VAL A 123 -1.83 -6.18 -21.41
CA VAL A 123 -2.94 -7.05 -21.00
C VAL A 123 -4.15 -6.85 -21.90
N SER A 124 -4.87 -7.94 -22.23
CA SER A 124 -6.12 -7.79 -22.99
C SER A 124 -7.14 -6.95 -22.21
N ALA A 125 -7.94 -6.14 -22.91
CA ALA A 125 -8.90 -5.23 -22.29
C ALA A 125 -9.90 -5.96 -21.37
N ASP A 126 -10.35 -7.15 -21.74
CA ASP A 126 -11.30 -7.94 -20.93
C ASP A 126 -10.69 -8.42 -19.62
N LEU A 127 -9.46 -8.93 -19.69
CA LEU A 127 -8.74 -9.39 -18.49
C LEU A 127 -8.42 -8.22 -17.55
N HIS A 128 -7.96 -7.10 -18.13
CA HIS A 128 -7.67 -5.89 -17.37
C HIS A 128 -8.92 -5.34 -16.68
N ASN A 129 -10.03 -5.22 -17.40
CA ASN A 129 -11.31 -4.79 -16.81
C ASN A 129 -11.77 -5.70 -15.68
N SER A 130 -11.61 -7.02 -15.84
CA SER A 130 -11.92 -7.98 -14.77
C SER A 130 -11.08 -7.76 -13.52
N MET A 131 -9.76 -7.53 -13.68
CA MET A 131 -8.86 -7.24 -12.56
C MET A 131 -9.20 -5.91 -11.87
N ILE A 132 -9.51 -4.86 -12.64
CA ILE A 132 -9.95 -3.56 -12.10
C ILE A 132 -11.22 -3.70 -11.28
N MET A 133 -12.21 -4.46 -11.76
CA MET A 133 -13.46 -4.66 -11.01
C MET A 133 -13.20 -5.38 -9.68
N GLN A 134 -12.35 -6.40 -9.68
CA GLN A 134 -11.96 -7.09 -8.44
C GLN A 134 -11.20 -6.16 -7.48
N ALA A 135 -10.24 -5.37 -8.00
CA ALA A 135 -9.49 -4.42 -7.19
C ALA A 135 -10.39 -3.33 -6.59
N ARG A 136 -11.37 -2.83 -7.35
CA ARG A 136 -12.37 -1.86 -6.83
C ARG A 136 -13.24 -2.46 -5.74
N PHE A 137 -13.65 -3.71 -5.89
CA PHE A 137 -14.43 -4.43 -4.88
C PHE A 137 -13.62 -4.62 -3.60
N LEU A 138 -12.37 -5.11 -3.70
CA LEU A 138 -11.48 -5.25 -2.55
C LEU A 138 -11.22 -3.92 -1.86
N ARG A 139 -10.98 -2.86 -2.62
CA ARG A 139 -10.79 -1.51 -2.08
C ARG A 139 -12.00 -1.03 -1.29
N ALA A 140 -13.20 -1.32 -1.78
CA ALA A 140 -14.44 -1.00 -1.07
C ALA A 140 -14.56 -1.77 0.26
N ILE A 141 -14.15 -3.04 0.31
CA ILE A 141 -14.12 -3.85 1.54
C ILE A 141 -13.16 -3.22 2.56
N TYR A 142 -11.94 -2.84 2.15
CA TYR A 142 -10.99 -2.20 3.06
C TYR A 142 -11.51 -0.88 3.63
N TYR A 143 -12.10 -0.03 2.78
CA TYR A 143 -12.71 1.22 3.26
C TYR A 143 -13.89 0.96 4.18
N PHE A 144 -14.72 -0.04 3.89
CA PHE A 144 -15.83 -0.41 4.75
C PHE A 144 -15.35 -0.85 6.14
N ASP A 145 -14.28 -1.65 6.19
CA ASP A 145 -13.72 -2.11 7.46
C ASP A 145 -13.09 -0.96 8.25
N LEU A 146 -12.37 -0.06 7.60
CA LEU A 146 -11.89 1.18 8.22
C LEU A 146 -13.04 2.02 8.82
N VAL A 147 -14.15 2.19 8.09
CA VAL A 147 -15.32 2.95 8.60
C VAL A 147 -15.94 2.29 9.83
N ARG A 148 -15.96 0.96 9.88
CA ARG A 148 -16.49 0.23 11.05
C ARG A 148 -15.67 0.45 12.32
N ILE A 149 -14.35 0.59 12.19
CA ILE A 149 -13.41 0.73 13.31
C ILE A 149 -13.12 2.19 13.60
N ASP A 150 -12.88 3.00 12.56
CA ASP A 150 -12.63 4.43 12.68
C ASP A 150 -13.56 5.22 11.75
N ARG A 151 -14.70 5.61 12.27
CA ARG A 151 -15.73 6.37 11.56
C ARG A 151 -15.21 7.56 10.72
N LYS A 152 -13.97 8.02 10.94
CA LYS A 152 -13.40 9.23 10.34
C LYS A 152 -12.36 8.96 9.24
N SER A 153 -11.99 7.72 8.97
CA SER A 153 -10.90 7.36 8.06
C SER A 153 -11.20 7.55 6.57
N VAL A 154 -12.41 7.94 6.20
CA VAL A 154 -12.87 7.94 4.79
C VAL A 154 -13.22 9.34 4.29
N VAL A 155 -12.61 10.37 4.86
CA VAL A 155 -12.78 11.76 4.38
C VAL A 155 -11.52 12.24 3.69
#